data_a517e945472597d539d37538fb0e892b
#
_entry.id   a517e945472597d539d37538fb0e892b
#
_cell.length_a   1.000
_cell.length_b   1.000
_cell.length_c   1.000
_cell.angle_alpha   90.00
_cell.angle_beta   90.00
_cell.angle_gamma   90.00
#
_symmetry.space_group_name_H-M   'P 1'
#
loop_
_entity.id
_entity.type
_entity.pdbx_description
1 polymer ?
#
loop_
_entity_poly.entity_id
_entity_poly.type
_entity_poly.pdbx_seq_one_letter_code
_entity_poly.pdbx_strand_id
1 'polypeptide(L)'
;MIKPDNHIFILFIFLIFVNGCSSTNSKLTSTQDPYEKANRKIFKFNQKFDEYILKPASDGYKESVPKKIRTGISNHLKWVSTPTTIINSGLQLEAENFSLSTINFLLNSLTFGFYDLDDKETKFHKLDFGSTMASYNISEGPYLVVPFFGPRTFRHLTGNVVDSSVSNSVEPNNFQKLKQYEIPMNAIDTRTSLSNVFEDVNSSADPYFKLRSLYLQNRRNRLLLSTDYENKLIREEEEEFEKLLQ
;
A
#
# COMPACT_ATOMS: atom_id res chain seq x y z
N MET A 1 -24.79 14.03 -13.88
CA MET A 1 -24.74 15.45 -13.45
C MET A 1 -23.99 15.50 -12.12
N ILE A 2 -22.72 15.87 -12.15
CA ILE A 2 -21.89 16.02 -10.95
C ILE A 2 -22.25 17.36 -10.35
N LYS A 3 -22.71 17.38 -9.09
CA LYS A 3 -23.06 18.61 -8.39
C LYS A 3 -21.81 19.51 -8.25
N PRO A 4 -21.90 20.81 -8.57
CA PRO A 4 -20.75 21.73 -8.57
C PRO A 4 -20.08 21.93 -7.20
N ASP A 5 -20.73 21.56 -6.11
CA ASP A 5 -20.26 21.81 -4.75
C ASP A 5 -19.08 20.93 -4.31
N ASN A 6 -18.90 19.77 -4.95
CA ASN A 6 -17.80 18.85 -4.61
C ASN A 6 -16.43 19.33 -5.14
N HIS A 7 -16.40 20.10 -6.23
CA HIS A 7 -15.13 20.62 -6.80
C HIS A 7 -14.54 21.73 -5.95
N ILE A 8 -15.38 22.56 -5.32
CA ILE A 8 -14.94 23.63 -4.41
C ILE A 8 -14.33 23.02 -3.14
N PHE A 9 -14.93 21.94 -2.65
CA PHE A 9 -14.43 21.23 -1.45
C PHE A 9 -13.09 20.53 -1.73
N ILE A 10 -12.95 19.92 -2.90
CA ILE A 10 -11.70 19.31 -3.36
C ILE A 10 -10.62 20.37 -3.59
N LEU A 11 -10.97 21.50 -4.19
CA LEU A 11 -10.06 22.63 -4.41
C LEU A 11 -9.61 23.25 -3.07
N PHE A 12 -10.50 23.33 -2.08
CA PHE A 12 -10.20 23.86 -0.76
C PHE A 12 -9.28 22.91 0.03
N ILE A 13 -9.47 21.61 -0.08
CA ILE A 13 -8.55 20.60 0.47
C ILE A 13 -7.19 20.71 -0.21
N PHE A 14 -7.15 20.87 -1.53
CA PHE A 14 -5.89 21.02 -2.29
C PHE A 14 -5.12 22.29 -1.90
N LEU A 15 -5.82 23.42 -1.64
CA LEU A 15 -5.22 24.69 -1.20
C LEU A 15 -4.61 24.62 0.21
N ILE A 16 -5.15 23.79 1.10
CA ILE A 16 -4.58 23.58 2.44
C ILE A 16 -3.24 22.83 2.35
N PHE A 17 -3.03 22.01 1.32
CA PHE A 17 -1.81 21.24 1.14
C PHE A 17 -0.64 22.02 0.49
N VAL A 18 -0.90 23.17 -0.16
CA VAL A 18 0.14 23.95 -0.85
C VAL A 18 1.01 24.77 0.12
N ASN A 19 0.59 24.98 1.36
CA ASN A 19 1.35 25.76 2.35
C ASN A 19 2.35 24.95 3.18
N GLY A 20 2.59 23.68 2.83
CA GLY A 20 3.48 22.76 3.56
C GLY A 20 4.90 22.63 3.03
N CYS A 21 5.37 23.48 2.11
CA CYS A 21 6.75 23.47 1.65
C CYS A 21 7.68 24.14 2.69
N SER A 22 8.10 23.39 3.68
CA SER A 22 9.33 23.66 4.39
C SER A 22 10.33 22.56 4.06
N SER A 23 11.29 22.91 3.23
CA SER A 23 12.45 22.09 2.96
C SER A 23 13.16 21.77 4.27
N THR A 24 13.39 20.52 4.55
CA THR A 24 14.46 20.16 5.48
C THR A 24 15.04 18.84 5.06
N ASN A 25 16.36 18.83 4.89
CA ASN A 25 17.22 17.69 4.65
C ASN A 25 16.66 16.40 5.27
N SER A 26 16.11 15.56 4.45
CA SER A 26 15.67 14.24 4.87
C SER A 26 16.88 13.34 5.02
N LYS A 27 17.61 13.49 6.14
CA LYS A 27 18.34 12.34 6.66
C LYS A 27 17.32 11.21 6.73
N LEU A 28 17.63 10.08 6.12
CA LEU A 28 16.88 8.80 6.15
C LEU A 28 16.71 8.21 7.57
N THR A 29 16.79 9.05 8.58
CA THR A 29 16.73 8.71 9.99
C THR A 29 15.32 8.89 10.50
N SER A 30 14.68 7.77 10.77
CA SER A 30 13.45 7.61 11.58
C SER A 30 12.31 8.55 11.16
N THR A 31 11.38 8.03 10.37
CA THR A 31 10.08 8.70 10.22
C THR A 31 9.60 9.09 11.59
N GLN A 32 9.64 10.39 11.87
CA GLN A 32 9.22 10.91 13.17
C GLN A 32 7.77 10.54 13.37
N ASP A 33 7.42 10.12 14.58
CA ASP A 33 6.05 9.83 14.97
C ASP A 33 5.50 10.95 15.87
N PRO A 34 5.20 12.13 15.29
CA PRO A 34 4.70 13.27 16.06
C PRO A 34 3.33 12.99 16.68
N TYR A 35 2.63 11.99 16.17
CA TYR A 35 1.28 11.61 16.61
C TYR A 35 1.26 10.32 17.43
N GLU A 36 2.38 9.89 18.01
CA GLU A 36 2.50 8.60 18.72
C GLU A 36 1.38 8.37 19.74
N LYS A 37 1.03 9.38 20.55
CA LYS A 37 -0.06 9.25 21.55
C LYS A 37 -1.41 8.93 20.92
N ALA A 38 -1.75 9.55 19.80
CA ALA A 38 -2.96 9.29 19.06
C ALA A 38 -2.88 7.94 18.34
N ASN A 39 -1.77 7.67 17.67
CA ASN A 39 -1.51 6.44 16.96
C ASN A 39 -1.60 5.21 17.87
N ARG A 40 -1.07 5.27 19.09
CA ARG A 40 -1.18 4.18 20.10
C ARG A 40 -2.62 3.93 20.54
N LYS A 41 -3.47 4.97 20.62
CA LYS A 41 -4.90 4.79 20.94
C LYS A 41 -5.63 4.06 19.79
N ILE A 42 -5.38 4.49 18.55
CA ILE A 42 -5.99 3.86 17.37
C ILE A 42 -5.44 2.43 17.18
N PHE A 43 -4.15 2.22 17.43
CA PHE A 43 -3.54 0.89 17.40
C PHE A 43 -4.25 -0.07 18.39
N LYS A 44 -4.48 0.35 19.63
CA LYS A 44 -5.21 -0.44 20.63
C LYS A 44 -6.65 -0.74 20.20
N PHE A 45 -7.30 0.21 19.53
CA PHE A 45 -8.62 -0.01 18.93
C PHE A 45 -8.53 -1.09 17.84
N ASN A 46 -7.57 -0.98 16.92
CA ASN A 46 -7.36 -1.94 15.85
C ASN A 46 -7.00 -3.35 16.39
N GLN A 47 -6.21 -3.43 17.48
CA GLN A 47 -5.93 -4.71 18.15
C GLN A 47 -7.21 -5.37 18.67
N LYS A 48 -8.08 -4.61 19.34
CA LYS A 48 -9.37 -5.14 19.81
C LYS A 48 -10.26 -5.58 18.66
N PHE A 49 -10.30 -4.78 17.58
CA PHE A 49 -11.03 -5.15 16.38
C PHE A 49 -10.49 -6.44 15.74
N ASP A 50 -9.16 -6.60 15.69
CA ASP A 50 -8.54 -7.86 15.25
C ASP A 50 -8.94 -9.02 16.15
N GLU A 51 -8.78 -8.89 17.45
CA GLU A 51 -9.06 -9.93 18.44
C GLU A 51 -10.51 -10.43 18.42
N TYR A 52 -11.46 -9.49 18.34
CA TYR A 52 -12.89 -9.84 18.46
C TYR A 52 -13.59 -10.11 17.12
N ILE A 53 -13.04 -9.63 16.00
CA ILE A 53 -13.70 -9.70 14.69
C ILE A 53 -12.81 -10.34 13.63
N LEU A 54 -11.62 -9.77 13.32
CA LEU A 54 -10.83 -10.26 12.20
C LEU A 54 -10.20 -11.62 12.48
N LYS A 55 -9.66 -11.83 13.68
CA LYS A 55 -9.04 -13.10 14.03
C LYS A 55 -10.06 -14.26 14.00
N PRO A 56 -11.22 -14.20 14.66
CA PRO A 56 -12.23 -15.25 14.55
C PRO A 56 -12.71 -15.50 13.12
N ALA A 57 -12.93 -14.44 12.33
CA ALA A 57 -13.32 -14.56 10.93
C ALA A 57 -12.23 -15.22 10.08
N SER A 58 -10.97 -14.87 10.31
CA SER A 58 -9.80 -15.43 9.63
C SER A 58 -9.57 -16.92 10.02
N ASP A 59 -9.74 -17.25 11.29
CA ASP A 59 -9.61 -18.63 11.76
C ASP A 59 -10.73 -19.50 11.16
N GLY A 60 -11.99 -19.04 11.19
CA GLY A 60 -13.12 -19.73 10.57
C GLY A 60 -12.95 -19.87 9.03
N TYR A 61 -12.43 -18.85 8.35
CA TYR A 61 -12.10 -18.92 6.93
C TYR A 61 -10.99 -19.96 6.66
N LYS A 62 -9.96 -19.99 7.48
CA LYS A 62 -8.85 -20.94 7.37
C LYS A 62 -9.29 -22.39 7.57
N GLU A 63 -10.22 -22.63 8.50
CA GLU A 63 -10.75 -23.94 8.83
C GLU A 63 -11.78 -24.44 7.82
N SER A 64 -12.69 -23.56 7.39
CA SER A 64 -13.82 -23.93 6.52
C SER A 64 -13.48 -23.97 5.04
N VAL A 65 -12.49 -23.19 4.57
CA VAL A 65 -12.16 -23.04 3.15
C VAL A 65 -10.87 -23.79 2.81
N PRO A 66 -10.89 -24.78 1.91
CA PRO A 66 -9.71 -25.54 1.51
C PRO A 66 -8.60 -24.61 0.97
N LYS A 67 -7.32 -24.96 1.24
CA LYS A 67 -6.15 -24.16 0.85
C LYS A 67 -6.14 -23.77 -0.63
N LYS A 68 -6.52 -24.68 -1.53
CA LYS A 68 -6.57 -24.41 -3.00
C LYS A 68 -7.54 -23.27 -3.33
N ILE A 69 -8.72 -23.28 -2.70
CA ILE A 69 -9.73 -22.22 -2.90
C ILE A 69 -9.23 -20.89 -2.33
N ARG A 70 -8.64 -20.90 -1.14
CA ARG A 70 -8.03 -19.70 -0.54
C ARG A 70 -6.92 -19.12 -1.41
N THR A 71 -6.08 -19.98 -2.00
CA THR A 71 -5.05 -19.52 -2.96
C THR A 71 -5.69 -18.86 -4.18
N GLY A 72 -6.76 -19.45 -4.74
CA GLY A 72 -7.47 -18.83 -5.85
C GLY A 72 -8.07 -17.46 -5.49
N ILE A 73 -8.68 -17.35 -4.31
CA ILE A 73 -9.20 -16.05 -3.80
C ILE A 73 -8.07 -15.03 -3.63
N SER A 74 -6.96 -15.43 -3.04
CA SER A 74 -5.78 -14.56 -2.87
C SER A 74 -5.23 -14.08 -4.22
N ASN A 75 -5.15 -14.98 -5.22
CA ASN A 75 -4.72 -14.62 -6.56
C ASN A 75 -5.71 -13.65 -7.23
N HIS A 76 -7.01 -13.88 -7.10
CA HIS A 76 -8.05 -12.97 -7.60
C HIS A 76 -7.91 -11.56 -7.00
N LEU A 77 -7.74 -11.45 -5.69
CA LEU A 77 -7.55 -10.17 -5.00
C LEU A 77 -6.27 -9.44 -5.48
N LYS A 78 -5.19 -10.18 -5.75
CA LYS A 78 -3.97 -9.63 -6.34
C LYS A 78 -4.22 -9.13 -7.76
N TRP A 79 -4.90 -9.94 -8.58
CA TRP A 79 -5.23 -9.61 -9.96
C TRP A 79 -6.08 -8.33 -10.06
N VAL A 80 -7.12 -8.19 -9.22
CA VAL A 80 -7.95 -6.97 -9.16
C VAL A 80 -7.11 -5.72 -8.82
N SER A 81 -6.04 -5.86 -8.04
CA SER A 81 -5.14 -4.75 -7.69
C SER A 81 -4.09 -4.43 -8.76
N THR A 82 -3.90 -5.28 -9.78
CA THR A 82 -2.85 -5.12 -10.80
C THR A 82 -3.02 -3.87 -11.67
N PRO A 83 -4.24 -3.44 -12.09
CA PRO A 83 -4.42 -2.19 -12.85
C PRO A 83 -3.82 -0.96 -12.16
N THR A 84 -3.89 -0.89 -10.83
CA THR A 84 -3.22 0.18 -10.06
C THR A 84 -1.71 0.19 -10.29
N THR A 85 -1.09 -1.00 -10.29
CA THR A 85 0.34 -1.14 -10.59
C THR A 85 0.66 -0.71 -12.02
N ILE A 86 -0.13 -1.13 -13.02
CA ILE A 86 0.06 -0.76 -14.43
C ILE A 86 0.05 0.76 -14.59
N ILE A 87 -0.96 1.43 -14.04
CA ILE A 87 -1.08 2.89 -14.12
C ILE A 87 0.13 3.57 -13.47
N ASN A 88 0.51 3.13 -12.27
CA ASN A 88 1.62 3.72 -11.53
C ASN A 88 2.98 3.44 -12.20
N SER A 89 3.17 2.27 -12.81
CA SER A 89 4.36 2.00 -13.63
C SER A 89 4.46 2.95 -14.83
N GLY A 90 3.34 3.20 -15.50
CA GLY A 90 3.30 4.18 -16.59
C GLY A 90 3.61 5.61 -16.12
N LEU A 91 3.08 6.03 -14.98
CA LEU A 91 3.35 7.35 -14.38
C LEU A 91 4.82 7.51 -13.93
N GLN A 92 5.48 6.40 -13.56
CA GLN A 92 6.89 6.39 -13.17
C GLN A 92 7.83 6.16 -14.37
N LEU A 93 7.28 5.94 -15.58
CA LEU A 93 8.02 5.61 -16.80
C LEU A 93 8.82 4.29 -16.69
N GLU A 94 8.41 3.39 -15.81
CA GLU A 94 8.99 2.06 -15.64
C GLU A 94 8.46 1.09 -16.72
N ALA A 95 9.03 1.15 -17.93
CA ALA A 95 8.54 0.41 -19.10
C ALA A 95 8.54 -1.11 -18.90
N GLU A 96 9.54 -1.66 -18.22
CA GLU A 96 9.63 -3.07 -17.90
C GLU A 96 8.50 -3.50 -16.97
N ASN A 97 8.35 -2.84 -15.82
CA ASN A 97 7.31 -3.15 -14.84
C ASN A 97 5.89 -2.93 -15.41
N PHE A 98 5.72 -1.90 -16.26
CA PHE A 98 4.48 -1.66 -17.01
C PHE A 98 4.14 -2.85 -17.92
N SER A 99 5.12 -3.31 -18.70
CA SER A 99 4.92 -4.40 -19.66
C SER A 99 4.63 -5.73 -18.93
N LEU A 100 5.44 -6.06 -17.93
CA LEU A 100 5.29 -7.30 -17.15
C LEU A 100 3.95 -7.33 -16.41
N SER A 101 3.57 -6.24 -15.74
CA SER A 101 2.28 -6.17 -15.02
C SER A 101 1.09 -6.21 -15.97
N THR A 102 1.21 -5.64 -17.18
CA THR A 102 0.15 -5.69 -18.20
C THR A 102 -0.02 -7.11 -18.74
N ILE A 103 1.07 -7.79 -19.09
CA ILE A 103 1.03 -9.18 -19.56
C ILE A 103 0.44 -10.09 -18.48
N ASN A 104 0.91 -9.98 -17.24
CA ASN A 104 0.37 -10.73 -16.11
C ASN A 104 -1.14 -10.50 -15.94
N PHE A 105 -1.57 -9.23 -15.98
CA PHE A 105 -2.99 -8.89 -15.87
C PHE A 105 -3.83 -9.53 -16.97
N LEU A 106 -3.39 -9.45 -18.23
CA LEU A 106 -4.10 -10.02 -19.38
C LEU A 106 -4.16 -11.55 -19.34
N LEU A 107 -3.06 -12.21 -19.03
CA LEU A 107 -3.00 -13.68 -18.93
C LEU A 107 -3.94 -14.18 -17.82
N ASN A 108 -3.85 -13.57 -16.65
CA ASN A 108 -4.67 -13.97 -15.50
C ASN A 108 -6.15 -13.59 -15.66
N SER A 109 -6.49 -12.66 -16.56
CA SER A 109 -7.87 -12.31 -16.90
C SER A 109 -8.64 -13.48 -17.52
N LEU A 110 -7.96 -14.45 -18.16
CA LEU A 110 -8.58 -15.65 -18.70
C LEU A 110 -9.25 -16.51 -17.62
N THR A 111 -8.80 -16.39 -16.39
CA THR A 111 -9.35 -17.12 -15.23
C THR A 111 -9.94 -16.19 -14.19
N PHE A 112 -10.17 -14.91 -14.53
CA PHE A 112 -10.54 -13.87 -13.56
C PHE A 112 -9.55 -13.79 -12.38
N GLY A 113 -8.27 -14.09 -12.61
CA GLY A 113 -7.23 -14.09 -11.61
C GLY A 113 -7.25 -15.25 -10.60
N PHE A 114 -8.18 -16.20 -10.70
CA PHE A 114 -8.24 -17.33 -9.76
C PHE A 114 -7.06 -18.29 -9.91
N TYR A 115 -6.50 -18.41 -11.09
CA TYR A 115 -5.26 -19.15 -11.34
C TYR A 115 -4.18 -18.17 -11.75
N ASP A 116 -3.02 -18.29 -11.11
CA ASP A 116 -1.84 -17.55 -11.51
C ASP A 116 -1.20 -18.32 -12.68
N LEU A 117 -1.40 -17.77 -13.88
CA LEU A 117 -0.90 -18.33 -15.15
C LEU A 117 0.47 -17.76 -15.52
N ASP A 118 1.00 -16.86 -14.69
CA ASP A 118 2.29 -16.24 -14.91
C ASP A 118 3.43 -17.18 -14.49
N ASP A 119 4.49 -17.22 -15.30
CA ASP A 119 5.68 -17.97 -14.95
C ASP A 119 6.40 -17.23 -13.80
N LYS A 120 6.94 -17.99 -12.84
CA LYS A 120 7.60 -17.44 -11.65
C LYS A 120 8.81 -16.54 -11.96
N GLU A 121 9.23 -16.51 -13.21
CA GLU A 121 10.36 -15.70 -13.69
C GLU A 121 9.95 -14.26 -14.06
N THR A 122 8.68 -14.01 -14.43
CA THR A 122 8.17 -12.68 -14.80
C THR A 122 7.60 -11.93 -13.59
N LYS A 123 8.47 -11.56 -12.65
CA LYS A 123 8.04 -10.84 -11.44
C LYS A 123 8.03 -9.34 -11.69
N PHE A 124 6.83 -8.77 -11.72
CA PHE A 124 6.67 -7.33 -11.55
C PHE A 124 6.53 -6.97 -10.06
N HIS A 125 6.91 -5.75 -9.70
CA HIS A 125 6.72 -5.25 -8.35
C HIS A 125 5.50 -4.35 -8.27
N LYS A 126 4.79 -4.45 -7.13
CA LYS A 126 3.56 -3.68 -6.89
C LYS A 126 3.89 -2.22 -6.63
N LEU A 127 3.31 -1.35 -7.45
CA LEU A 127 3.35 0.09 -7.29
C LEU A 127 1.98 0.64 -6.88
N ASP A 128 2.02 1.69 -6.08
CA ASP A 128 0.87 2.51 -5.68
C ASP A 128 1.19 3.99 -5.94
N PHE A 129 0.18 4.86 -5.93
CA PHE A 129 0.41 6.28 -6.17
C PHE A 129 1.31 6.93 -5.11
N GLY A 130 1.37 6.36 -3.90
CA GLY A 130 2.34 6.78 -2.89
C GLY A 130 3.79 6.47 -3.27
N SER A 131 4.05 5.39 -4.02
CA SER A 131 5.38 5.12 -4.62
C SER A 131 5.65 6.06 -5.80
N THR A 132 4.64 6.34 -6.62
CA THR A 132 4.75 7.36 -7.68
C THR A 132 5.09 8.74 -7.11
N MET A 133 4.45 9.16 -6.02
CA MET A 133 4.83 10.41 -5.33
C MET A 133 6.29 10.36 -4.83
N ALA A 134 6.79 9.17 -4.44
CA ALA A 134 8.18 9.00 -4.00
C ALA A 134 9.17 9.22 -5.15
N SER A 135 8.92 8.67 -6.34
CA SER A 135 9.76 8.85 -7.51
C SER A 135 9.86 10.33 -7.94
N TYR A 136 8.85 11.13 -7.60
CA TYR A 136 8.86 12.59 -7.76
C TYR A 136 9.37 13.36 -6.52
N ASN A 137 10.09 12.73 -5.62
CA ASN A 137 10.71 13.34 -4.44
C ASN A 137 9.72 13.91 -3.41
N ILE A 138 8.47 13.48 -3.40
CA ILE A 138 7.53 13.87 -2.36
C ILE A 138 7.85 13.09 -1.09
N SER A 139 8.12 13.78 0.00
CA SER A 139 8.49 13.17 1.28
C SER A 139 7.42 12.22 1.83
N GLU A 140 7.84 11.22 2.61
CA GLU A 140 6.94 10.22 3.22
C GLU A 140 5.90 10.86 4.15
N GLY A 141 6.25 11.95 4.82
CA GLY A 141 5.44 12.59 5.84
C GLY A 141 5.35 11.77 7.14
N PRO A 142 4.52 12.21 8.08
CA PRO A 142 4.40 11.57 9.39
C PRO A 142 3.79 10.17 9.29
N TYR A 143 4.17 9.32 10.24
CA TYR A 143 3.55 8.03 10.46
C TYR A 143 2.17 8.19 11.11
N LEU A 144 1.20 7.44 10.64
CA LEU A 144 -0.19 7.46 11.09
C LEU A 144 -0.70 6.03 11.27
N VAL A 145 -1.56 5.82 12.24
CA VAL A 145 -2.38 4.61 12.33
C VAL A 145 -3.82 4.95 12.01
N VAL A 146 -4.40 4.28 11.02
CA VAL A 146 -5.77 4.54 10.56
C VAL A 146 -6.70 3.48 11.16
N PRO A 147 -7.88 3.88 11.70
CA PRO A 147 -8.86 2.90 12.18
C PRO A 147 -9.20 1.87 11.10
N PHE A 148 -9.21 0.60 11.44
CA PHE A 148 -9.44 -0.57 10.59
C PHE A 148 -8.36 -0.85 9.54
N PHE A 149 -7.68 0.18 8.99
CA PHE A 149 -6.70 0.05 7.91
C PHE A 149 -5.25 -0.11 8.39
N GLY A 150 -4.99 0.13 9.69
CA GLY A 150 -3.67 -0.06 10.28
C GLY A 150 -2.64 1.01 9.92
N PRO A 151 -1.34 0.67 9.91
CA PRO A 151 -0.25 1.62 9.73
C PRO A 151 -0.23 2.21 8.31
N ARG A 152 0.04 3.51 8.23
CA ARG A 152 0.23 4.28 7.00
C ARG A 152 1.24 5.40 7.25
N THR A 153 1.82 5.92 6.17
CA THR A 153 2.41 7.26 6.18
C THR A 153 1.47 8.22 5.49
N PHE A 154 1.67 9.51 5.67
CA PHE A 154 0.82 10.52 5.04
C PHE A 154 0.81 10.39 3.51
N ARG A 155 1.99 10.22 2.89
CA ARG A 155 2.13 9.99 1.44
C ARG A 155 1.38 8.72 0.99
N HIS A 156 1.55 7.61 1.71
CA HIS A 156 0.87 6.35 1.38
C HIS A 156 -0.65 6.49 1.51
N LEU A 157 -1.14 7.16 2.55
CA LEU A 157 -2.58 7.40 2.73
C LEU A 157 -3.16 8.24 1.59
N THR A 158 -2.48 9.33 1.22
CA THR A 158 -2.86 10.18 0.09
C THR A 158 -2.85 9.38 -1.22
N GLY A 159 -1.82 8.57 -1.43
CA GLY A 159 -1.73 7.68 -2.59
C GLY A 159 -2.91 6.71 -2.68
N ASN A 160 -3.29 6.07 -1.58
CA ASN A 160 -4.44 5.17 -1.55
C ASN A 160 -5.77 5.86 -1.91
N VAL A 161 -5.94 7.13 -1.52
CA VAL A 161 -7.13 7.92 -1.89
C VAL A 161 -7.16 8.16 -3.40
N VAL A 162 -6.02 8.52 -4.00
CA VAL A 162 -5.91 8.73 -5.45
C VAL A 162 -6.14 7.41 -6.19
N ASP A 163 -5.47 6.34 -5.82
CA ASP A 163 -5.64 5.01 -6.44
C ASP A 163 -7.10 4.53 -6.40
N SER A 164 -7.76 4.72 -5.26
CA SER A 164 -9.18 4.38 -5.11
C SER A 164 -10.08 5.24 -6.00
N SER A 165 -9.77 6.52 -6.17
CA SER A 165 -10.53 7.44 -7.00
C SER A 165 -10.40 7.09 -8.48
N VAL A 166 -9.18 6.79 -8.94
CA VAL A 166 -8.90 6.38 -10.32
C VAL A 166 -9.59 5.05 -10.61
N SER A 167 -9.44 4.07 -9.75
CA SER A 167 -10.07 2.76 -9.88
C SER A 167 -11.60 2.88 -10.00
N ASN A 168 -12.24 3.69 -9.15
CA ASN A 168 -13.68 3.93 -9.20
C ASN A 168 -14.14 4.64 -10.50
N SER A 169 -13.27 5.42 -11.14
CA SER A 169 -13.60 6.15 -12.36
C SER A 169 -13.49 5.30 -13.62
N VAL A 170 -12.63 4.29 -13.61
CA VAL A 170 -12.36 3.41 -14.76
C VAL A 170 -13.27 2.18 -14.80
N GLU A 171 -13.79 1.78 -13.65
CA GLU A 171 -14.58 0.56 -13.55
C GLU A 171 -16.05 0.74 -13.97
N PRO A 172 -16.62 -0.20 -14.75
CA PRO A 172 -18.05 -0.21 -15.06
C PRO A 172 -18.89 -0.33 -13.79
N ASN A 173 -20.06 0.34 -13.76
CA ASN A 173 -20.98 0.39 -12.61
C ASN A 173 -21.32 -0.99 -12.00
N ASN A 174 -21.28 -2.05 -12.78
CA ASN A 174 -21.57 -3.41 -12.31
C ASN A 174 -20.42 -3.99 -11.45
N PHE A 175 -19.17 -3.57 -11.67
CA PHE A 175 -18.03 -4.00 -10.89
C PHE A 175 -17.91 -3.25 -9.55
N GLN A 176 -18.45 -2.03 -9.46
CA GLN A 176 -18.46 -1.28 -8.19
C GLN A 176 -19.19 -2.01 -7.06
N LYS A 177 -20.21 -2.81 -7.41
CA LYS A 177 -20.92 -3.65 -6.42
C LYS A 177 -20.05 -4.80 -5.88
N LEU A 178 -19.08 -5.28 -6.64
CA LEU A 178 -18.16 -6.33 -6.20
C LEU A 178 -17.13 -5.80 -5.20
N LYS A 179 -16.72 -4.54 -5.34
CA LYS A 179 -15.74 -3.91 -4.43
C LYS A 179 -16.19 -3.87 -2.97
N GLN A 180 -17.47 -3.79 -2.69
CA GLN A 180 -17.96 -3.85 -1.31
C GLN A 180 -17.58 -5.17 -0.60
N TYR A 181 -17.35 -6.26 -1.36
CA TYR A 181 -16.91 -7.55 -0.83
C TYR A 181 -15.40 -7.73 -0.85
N GLU A 182 -14.69 -7.01 -1.72
CA GLU A 182 -13.23 -7.10 -1.84
C GLU A 182 -12.52 -6.60 -0.59
N ILE A 183 -12.95 -5.47 -0.02
CA ILE A 183 -12.30 -4.88 1.16
C ILE A 183 -12.35 -5.84 2.36
N PRO A 184 -13.51 -6.35 2.81
CA PRO A 184 -13.56 -7.28 3.92
C PRO A 184 -12.87 -8.61 3.59
N MET A 185 -13.00 -9.12 2.35
CA MET A 185 -12.35 -10.35 1.93
C MET A 185 -10.82 -10.21 1.92
N ASN A 186 -10.30 -9.09 1.42
CA ASN A 186 -8.87 -8.80 1.45
C ASN A 186 -8.36 -8.68 2.89
N ALA A 187 -9.12 -8.10 3.80
CA ALA A 187 -8.75 -8.03 5.22
C ALA A 187 -8.65 -9.44 5.85
N ILE A 188 -9.62 -10.32 5.60
CA ILE A 188 -9.63 -11.70 6.10
C ILE A 188 -8.49 -12.52 5.47
N ASP A 189 -8.29 -12.44 4.15
CA ASP A 189 -7.23 -13.16 3.45
C ASP A 189 -5.84 -12.70 3.89
N THR A 190 -5.64 -11.39 3.99
CA THR A 190 -4.39 -10.80 4.51
C THR A 190 -4.13 -11.22 5.95
N ARG A 191 -5.15 -11.17 6.82
CA ARG A 191 -5.02 -11.60 8.22
C ARG A 191 -4.66 -13.09 8.31
N THR A 192 -5.27 -13.93 7.47
CA THR A 192 -4.98 -15.36 7.38
C THR A 192 -3.55 -15.62 6.93
N SER A 193 -3.11 -14.92 5.89
CA SER A 193 -1.78 -15.08 5.30
C SER A 193 -0.66 -14.58 6.22
N LEU A 194 -0.92 -13.55 7.01
CA LEU A 194 0.02 -12.93 7.93
C LEU A 194 -0.18 -13.36 9.39
N SER A 195 -0.87 -14.47 9.67
CA SER A 195 -1.19 -14.90 11.03
C SER A 195 0.04 -14.92 11.93
N ASN A 196 1.15 -15.51 11.48
CA ASN A 196 2.40 -15.58 12.24
C ASN A 196 2.99 -14.19 12.54
N VAL A 197 2.87 -13.22 11.59
CA VAL A 197 3.35 -11.86 11.81
C VAL A 197 2.51 -11.14 12.85
N PHE A 198 1.19 -11.34 12.84
CA PHE A 198 0.31 -10.78 13.86
C PHE A 198 0.61 -11.35 15.26
N GLU A 199 0.86 -12.65 15.35
CA GLU A 199 1.23 -13.29 16.61
C GLU A 199 2.58 -12.78 17.13
N ASP A 200 3.57 -12.67 16.25
CA ASP A 200 4.90 -12.16 16.58
C ASP A 200 4.85 -10.68 17.01
N VAL A 201 4.03 -9.85 16.36
CA VAL A 201 3.81 -8.46 16.79
C VAL A 201 3.15 -8.41 18.17
N ASN A 202 2.06 -9.16 18.35
CA ASN A 202 1.27 -9.13 19.60
C ASN A 202 2.02 -9.69 20.81
N SER A 203 2.95 -10.63 20.60
CA SER A 203 3.78 -11.22 21.67
C SER A 203 5.01 -10.38 22.03
N SER A 204 5.28 -9.31 21.29
CA SER A 204 6.46 -8.46 21.54
C SER A 204 6.27 -7.54 22.76
N ALA A 205 7.38 -7.07 23.34
CA ALA A 205 7.37 -6.17 24.50
C ALA A 205 6.65 -4.82 24.21
N ASP A 206 6.79 -4.28 22.99
CA ASP A 206 6.02 -3.13 22.50
C ASP A 206 5.45 -3.45 21.10
N PRO A 207 4.22 -3.98 21.02
CA PRO A 207 3.57 -4.34 19.76
C PRO A 207 3.40 -3.16 18.80
N TYR A 208 3.16 -1.96 19.33
CA TYR A 208 3.04 -0.76 18.52
C TYR A 208 4.36 -0.43 17.82
N PHE A 209 5.45 -0.38 18.56
CA PHE A 209 6.77 -0.08 18.01
C PHE A 209 7.19 -1.14 16.98
N LYS A 210 6.94 -2.41 17.26
CA LYS A 210 7.25 -3.52 16.35
C LYS A 210 6.47 -3.40 15.04
N LEU A 211 5.16 -3.17 15.11
CA LEU A 211 4.33 -2.98 13.91
C LEU A 211 4.78 -1.78 13.09
N ARG A 212 5.09 -0.65 13.74
CA ARG A 212 5.61 0.54 13.08
C ARG A 212 6.92 0.24 12.34
N SER A 213 7.86 -0.42 13.01
CA SER A 213 9.16 -0.79 12.42
C SER A 213 9.01 -1.71 11.21
N LEU A 214 8.20 -2.77 11.33
CA LEU A 214 7.91 -3.69 10.23
C LEU A 214 7.25 -2.98 9.03
N TYR A 215 6.31 -2.09 9.30
CA TYR A 215 5.64 -1.32 8.25
C TYR A 215 6.63 -0.43 7.50
N LEU A 216 7.45 0.34 8.23
CA LEU A 216 8.42 1.26 7.61
C LEU A 216 9.51 0.52 6.83
N GLN A 217 10.01 -0.60 7.35
CA GLN A 217 10.96 -1.46 6.63
C GLN A 217 10.33 -2.03 5.35
N ASN A 218 9.12 -2.56 5.43
CA ASN A 218 8.42 -3.09 4.24
C ASN A 218 8.17 -1.99 3.20
N ARG A 219 7.77 -0.79 3.66
CA ARG A 219 7.54 0.35 2.76
C ARG A 219 8.83 0.77 2.06
N ARG A 220 9.93 0.88 2.81
CA ARG A 220 11.25 1.18 2.25
C ARG A 220 11.67 0.13 1.23
N ASN A 221 11.57 -1.15 1.56
CA ASN A 221 11.94 -2.23 0.64
C ASN A 221 11.15 -2.17 -0.68
N ARG A 222 9.85 -1.85 -0.63
CA ARG A 222 9.05 -1.69 -1.85
C ARG A 222 9.55 -0.53 -2.73
N LEU A 223 9.99 0.56 -2.12
CA LEU A 223 10.52 1.70 -2.86
C LEU A 223 11.90 1.41 -3.46
N LEU A 224 12.73 0.61 -2.78
CA LEU A 224 14.03 0.19 -3.28
C LEU A 224 13.96 -0.81 -4.44
N LEU A 225 12.84 -1.53 -4.58
CA LEU A 225 12.62 -2.46 -5.70
C LEU A 225 12.27 -1.72 -7.01
N SER A 226 11.93 -0.45 -6.96
CA SER A 226 11.77 0.39 -8.15
C SER A 226 13.17 0.78 -8.64
N THR A 227 13.51 0.38 -9.86
CA THR A 227 14.86 0.54 -10.45
C THR A 227 15.33 1.99 -10.45
N ASP A 228 14.43 2.93 -10.72
CA ASP A 228 14.76 4.36 -10.74
C ASP A 228 15.01 4.92 -9.33
N TYR A 229 14.30 4.41 -8.34
CA TYR A 229 14.48 4.83 -6.96
C TYR A 229 15.81 4.33 -6.40
N GLU A 230 16.21 3.09 -6.72
CA GLU A 230 17.48 2.50 -6.31
C GLU A 230 18.66 3.29 -6.92
N ASN A 231 18.63 3.54 -8.24
CA ASN A 231 19.65 4.33 -8.94
C ASN A 231 19.77 5.77 -8.41
N LYS A 232 18.68 6.33 -7.92
CA LYS A 232 18.66 7.65 -7.32
C LYS A 232 19.27 7.65 -5.92
N LEU A 233 18.93 6.66 -5.09
CA LEU A 233 19.55 6.51 -3.76
C LEU A 233 21.06 6.32 -3.87
N ILE A 234 21.51 5.49 -4.81
CA ILE A 234 22.95 5.29 -5.05
C ILE A 234 23.61 6.62 -5.41
N ARG A 235 23.02 7.42 -6.31
CA ARG A 235 23.54 8.74 -6.66
C ARG A 235 23.57 9.72 -5.49
N GLU A 236 22.53 9.76 -4.67
CA GLU A 236 22.46 10.62 -3.49
C GLU A 236 23.52 10.21 -2.45
N GLU A 237 23.75 8.90 -2.25
CA GLU A 237 24.82 8.39 -1.38
C GLU A 237 26.22 8.70 -1.92
N GLU A 238 26.43 8.60 -3.23
CA GLU A 238 27.69 8.98 -3.89
C GLU A 238 27.97 10.49 -3.74
N GLU A 239 26.97 11.33 -3.98
CA GLU A 239 27.09 12.79 -3.82
C GLU A 239 27.35 13.18 -2.35
N GLU A 240 26.72 12.52 -1.38
CA GLU A 240 26.98 12.76 0.04
C GLU A 240 28.39 12.32 0.44
N PHE A 241 28.85 11.18 -0.08
CA PHE A 241 30.20 10.70 0.12
C PHE A 241 31.25 11.64 -0.47
N GLU A 242 31.04 12.13 -1.70
CA GLU A 242 31.94 13.11 -2.30
C GLU A 242 32.04 14.44 -1.49
N LYS A 243 30.91 14.88 -0.92
CA LYS A 243 30.89 16.08 -0.04
C LYS A 243 31.62 15.87 1.28
N LEU A 244 31.73 14.62 1.76
CA LEU A 244 32.49 14.29 2.97
C LEU A 244 33.99 14.20 2.72
N LEU A 245 34.43 14.05 1.46
CA LEU A 245 35.84 13.98 1.06
C LEU A 245 36.43 15.37 0.74
N GLN A 246 35.62 16.42 0.64
CA GLN A 246 36.02 17.83 0.42
C GLN A 246 36.14 18.59 1.74
#